data_2818a7e51e07746dd3305fd3e7bde350
#
_entry.id   2818a7e51e07746dd3305fd3e7bde350
#
_cell.length_a   1.000
_cell.length_b   1.000
_cell.length_c   1.000
_cell.angle_alpha   90.00
_cell.angle_beta   90.00
_cell.angle_gamma   90.00
#
_symmetry.space_group_name_H-M   'P 1'
#
loop_
_entity.id
_entity.type
_entity.pdbx_description
1 polymer ?
#
loop_
_entity_poly.entity_id
_entity_poly.type
_entity_poly.pdbx_seq_one_letter_code
_entity_poly.pdbx_strand_id
1 'polypeptide(L)'
;LRGIPFVDLVHLRKTDVQGNMLVYFRQKTGQQLTVIIENCAKVILRKYASLCKESVYLLPVISAAGEEGHKQYRSALRVYNKRLNQISGILKLKTPLTSYVARHSWATTALQKGVPVSVISAGMGHASEKVTYIYLASFDNKTLSNANKKVIAAVRFKKEEEE
;
A
#
# COMPACT_ATOMS: atom_id res chain seq x y z
N LEU A 1 0.69 -4.19 4.51
CA LEU A 1 -0.34 -4.59 3.52
C LEU A 1 -0.17 -3.88 2.15
N ARG A 2 1.09 -3.59 1.74
CA ARG A 2 1.44 -3.04 0.41
C ARG A 2 0.62 -1.81 -0.01
N GLY A 3 0.29 -0.92 0.93
CA GLY A 3 -0.52 0.26 0.63
C GLY A 3 -1.94 -0.07 0.17
N ILE A 4 -2.60 -1.05 0.82
CA ILE A 4 -3.99 -1.41 0.53
C ILE A 4 -4.89 -0.17 0.53
N PRO A 5 -5.75 0.05 -0.48
CA PRO A 5 -6.71 1.15 -0.47
C PRO A 5 -7.69 1.05 0.70
N PHE A 6 -8.12 2.19 1.22
CA PHE A 6 -9.06 2.20 2.35
C PHE A 6 -10.36 1.46 2.04
N VAL A 7 -10.87 1.55 0.82
CA VAL A 7 -12.05 0.80 0.39
C VAL A 7 -11.85 -0.72 0.49
N ASP A 8 -10.71 -1.24 0.05
CA ASP A 8 -10.41 -2.66 0.15
C ASP A 8 -10.22 -3.05 1.63
N LEU A 9 -9.49 -2.22 2.40
CA LEU A 9 -9.18 -2.46 3.82
C LEU A 9 -10.44 -2.64 4.67
N VAL A 10 -11.45 -1.78 4.50
CA VAL A 10 -12.68 -1.83 5.31
C VAL A 10 -13.61 -2.99 4.96
N HIS A 11 -13.51 -3.50 3.72
CA HIS A 11 -14.30 -4.64 3.26
C HIS A 11 -13.64 -6.00 3.50
N LEU A 12 -12.42 -6.03 4.08
CA LEU A 12 -11.77 -7.29 4.44
C LEU A 12 -12.63 -8.09 5.41
N ARG A 13 -12.81 -9.37 5.12
CA ARG A 13 -13.57 -10.32 5.93
C ARG A 13 -12.64 -11.24 6.73
N LYS A 14 -13.14 -11.81 7.79
CA LYS A 14 -12.41 -12.85 8.55
C LYS A 14 -12.06 -14.06 7.68
N THR A 15 -12.92 -14.39 6.72
CA THR A 15 -12.71 -15.47 5.75
C THR A 15 -11.59 -15.22 4.75
N ASP A 16 -11.17 -13.95 4.58
CA ASP A 16 -10.04 -13.59 3.72
C ASP A 16 -8.68 -13.94 4.35
N VAL A 17 -8.67 -14.26 5.66
CA VAL A 17 -7.46 -14.67 6.38
C VAL A 17 -7.28 -16.18 6.27
N GLN A 18 -6.22 -16.61 5.60
CA GLN A 18 -5.85 -18.02 5.39
C GLN A 18 -4.46 -18.26 5.99
N GLY A 19 -4.41 -18.76 7.23
CA GLY A 19 -3.17 -18.92 7.98
C GLY A 19 -2.49 -17.56 8.25
N ASN A 20 -1.32 -17.34 7.66
CA ASN A 20 -0.61 -16.06 7.75
C ASN A 20 -0.77 -15.19 6.50
N MET A 21 -1.66 -15.54 5.60
CA MET A 21 -1.93 -14.82 4.36
C MET A 21 -3.31 -14.16 4.40
N LEU A 22 -3.42 -13.03 3.73
CA LEU A 22 -4.64 -12.33 3.43
C LEU A 22 -4.91 -12.49 1.93
N VAL A 23 -6.01 -13.17 1.58
CA VAL A 23 -6.43 -13.41 0.18
C VAL A 23 -7.74 -12.68 -0.03
N TYR A 24 -7.71 -11.64 -0.84
CA TYR A 24 -8.89 -10.78 -1.04
C TYR A 24 -9.00 -10.29 -2.48
N PHE A 25 -10.19 -9.86 -2.86
CA PHE A 25 -10.47 -9.28 -4.17
C PHE A 25 -10.54 -7.75 -4.07
N ARG A 26 -9.87 -7.08 -4.98
CA ARG A 26 -9.91 -5.61 -5.07
C ARG A 26 -11.30 -5.13 -5.46
N GLN A 27 -11.86 -4.20 -4.69
CA GLN A 27 -13.18 -3.63 -4.94
C GLN A 27 -13.28 -2.91 -6.31
N LYS A 28 -12.19 -2.28 -6.75
CA LYS A 28 -12.18 -1.53 -8.01
C LYS A 28 -11.98 -2.39 -9.25
N THR A 29 -11.20 -3.45 -9.18
CA THR A 29 -10.71 -4.20 -10.35
C THR A 29 -11.11 -5.66 -10.35
N GLY A 30 -11.66 -6.18 -9.24
CA GLY A 30 -11.96 -7.61 -9.08
C GLY A 30 -10.72 -8.51 -9.03
N GLN A 31 -9.52 -7.96 -9.09
CA GLN A 31 -8.29 -8.75 -9.07
C GLN A 31 -8.05 -9.35 -7.69
N GLN A 32 -7.76 -10.63 -7.66
CA GLN A 32 -7.34 -11.31 -6.44
C GLN A 32 -5.91 -10.93 -6.06
N LEU A 33 -5.71 -10.61 -4.80
CA LEU A 33 -4.40 -10.34 -4.21
C LEU A 33 -4.15 -11.25 -3.01
N THR A 34 -2.93 -11.76 -2.91
CA THR A 34 -2.44 -12.51 -1.76
C THR A 34 -1.31 -11.73 -1.10
N VAL A 35 -1.47 -11.45 0.19
CA VAL A 35 -0.51 -10.65 0.98
C VAL A 35 -0.19 -11.36 2.27
N ILE A 36 1.09 -11.51 2.60
CA ILE A 36 1.52 -12.02 3.91
C ILE A 36 1.13 -11.01 4.99
N ILE A 37 0.53 -11.49 6.07
CA ILE A 37 0.19 -10.69 7.24
C ILE A 37 1.42 -10.61 8.14
N GLU A 38 2.18 -9.54 7.99
CA GLU A 38 3.38 -9.29 8.79
C GLU A 38 3.04 -9.09 10.28
N ASN A 39 4.02 -9.30 11.16
CA ASN A 39 3.81 -9.26 12.61
C ASN A 39 3.21 -7.93 13.08
N CYS A 40 3.65 -6.81 12.52
CA CYS A 40 3.08 -5.48 12.83
C CYS A 40 1.58 -5.39 12.48
N ALA A 41 1.14 -6.01 11.39
CA ALA A 41 -0.28 -6.07 11.02
C ALA A 41 -1.06 -7.02 11.94
N LYS A 42 -0.47 -8.16 12.33
CA LYS A 42 -1.10 -9.10 13.30
C LYS A 42 -1.38 -8.42 14.64
N VAL A 43 -0.46 -7.59 15.14
CA VAL A 43 -0.64 -6.82 16.38
C VAL A 43 -1.87 -5.91 16.27
N ILE A 44 -2.01 -5.20 15.15
CA ILE A 44 -3.16 -4.31 14.91
C ILE A 44 -4.46 -5.13 14.84
N LEU A 45 -4.49 -6.22 14.10
CA LEU A 45 -5.67 -7.06 13.96
C LEU A 45 -6.11 -7.63 15.32
N ARG A 46 -5.18 -8.10 16.15
CA ARG A 46 -5.47 -8.58 17.51
C ARG A 46 -6.06 -7.47 18.40
N LYS A 47 -5.54 -6.24 18.30
CA LYS A 47 -6.05 -5.10 19.07
C LYS A 47 -7.53 -4.83 18.81
N TYR A 48 -7.99 -5.04 17.58
CA TYR A 48 -9.39 -4.77 17.20
C TYR A 48 -10.27 -6.02 17.17
N ALA A 49 -9.72 -7.22 17.42
CA ALA A 49 -10.45 -8.49 17.33
C ALA A 49 -11.71 -8.54 18.21
N SER A 50 -11.63 -8.02 19.44
CA SER A 50 -12.77 -7.98 20.37
C SER A 50 -13.92 -7.13 19.86
N LEU A 51 -13.63 -6.00 19.17
CA LEU A 51 -14.65 -5.14 18.58
C LEU A 51 -15.31 -5.72 17.33
N CYS A 52 -14.70 -6.76 16.75
CA CYS A 52 -15.21 -7.45 15.55
C CYS A 52 -15.81 -8.82 15.89
N LYS A 53 -16.01 -9.19 17.17
CA LYS A 53 -16.39 -10.54 17.57
C LYS A 53 -17.61 -11.04 16.78
N GLU A 54 -18.67 -10.27 16.73
CA GLU A 54 -19.94 -10.60 16.04
C GLU A 54 -19.99 -10.12 14.57
N SER A 55 -18.91 -9.50 14.07
CA SER A 55 -18.85 -9.00 12.69
C SER A 55 -18.21 -10.03 11.76
N VAL A 56 -18.66 -10.08 10.52
CA VAL A 56 -17.98 -10.82 9.43
C VAL A 56 -16.72 -10.11 8.96
N TYR A 57 -16.59 -8.81 9.23
CA TYR A 57 -15.46 -7.99 8.81
C TYR A 57 -14.28 -8.11 9.76
N LEU A 58 -13.08 -7.92 9.21
CA LEU A 58 -11.82 -8.05 9.93
C LEU A 58 -11.52 -6.84 10.81
N LEU A 59 -12.08 -5.67 10.49
CA LEU A 59 -11.87 -4.39 11.18
C LEU A 59 -13.23 -3.74 11.52
N PRO A 60 -13.33 -3.02 12.66
CA PRO A 60 -14.58 -2.44 13.14
C PRO A 60 -14.90 -1.11 12.44
N VAL A 61 -14.93 -1.10 11.12
CA VAL A 61 -15.18 0.11 10.32
C VAL A 61 -16.57 0.11 9.71
N ILE A 62 -16.98 -1.04 9.19
CA ILE A 62 -18.33 -1.29 8.69
C ILE A 62 -18.91 -2.53 9.35
N SER A 63 -20.23 -2.56 9.50
CA SER A 63 -20.95 -3.69 10.12
C SER A 63 -21.99 -4.31 9.19
N ALA A 64 -22.42 -3.58 8.15
CA ALA A 64 -23.42 -4.00 7.19
C ALA A 64 -22.82 -4.19 5.79
N ALA A 65 -23.52 -4.97 4.96
CA ALA A 65 -23.22 -5.10 3.53
C ALA A 65 -24.16 -4.20 2.69
N GLY A 66 -23.95 -4.20 1.38
CA GLY A 66 -24.82 -3.48 0.43
C GLY A 66 -24.80 -1.96 0.63
N GLU A 67 -25.96 -1.33 0.43
CA GLU A 67 -26.09 0.13 0.46
C GLU A 67 -25.75 0.73 1.83
N GLU A 68 -26.17 0.08 2.91
CA GLU A 68 -25.86 0.53 4.26
C GLU A 68 -24.35 0.46 4.56
N GLY A 69 -23.69 -0.62 4.19
CA GLY A 69 -22.22 -0.74 4.30
C GLY A 69 -21.50 0.32 3.47
N HIS A 70 -22.05 0.69 2.29
CA HIS A 70 -21.49 1.76 1.48
C HIS A 70 -21.64 3.14 2.16
N LYS A 71 -22.75 3.43 2.81
CA LYS A 71 -22.94 4.66 3.60
C LYS A 71 -21.95 4.71 4.77
N GLN A 72 -21.80 3.61 5.50
CA GLN A 72 -20.82 3.49 6.60
C GLN A 72 -19.38 3.72 6.09
N TYR A 73 -18.99 3.09 4.99
CA TYR A 73 -17.69 3.31 4.36
C TYR A 73 -17.45 4.78 4.01
N ARG A 74 -18.40 5.44 3.37
CA ARG A 74 -18.26 6.87 2.98
C ARG A 74 -18.10 7.77 4.21
N SER A 75 -18.87 7.52 5.27
CA SER A 75 -18.73 8.23 6.54
C SER A 75 -17.38 8.01 7.17
N ALA A 76 -16.95 6.74 7.27
CA ALA A 76 -15.63 6.36 7.82
C ALA A 76 -14.47 6.98 7.05
N LEU A 77 -14.53 6.98 5.71
CA LEU A 77 -13.50 7.61 4.86
C LEU A 77 -13.36 9.11 5.13
N ARG A 78 -14.49 9.81 5.30
CA ARG A 78 -14.51 11.24 5.65
C ARG A 78 -13.84 11.50 6.99
N VAL A 79 -14.21 10.73 8.01
CA VAL A 79 -13.61 10.84 9.36
C VAL A 79 -12.11 10.50 9.32
N TYR A 80 -11.73 9.44 8.61
CA TYR A 80 -10.34 9.03 8.46
C TYR A 80 -9.48 10.13 7.82
N ASN A 81 -9.91 10.69 6.69
CA ASN A 81 -9.19 11.78 6.03
C ASN A 81 -9.15 13.06 6.89
N LYS A 82 -10.22 13.38 7.62
CA LYS A 82 -10.23 14.51 8.58
C LYS A 82 -9.16 14.34 9.66
N ARG A 83 -9.03 13.14 10.24
CA ARG A 83 -8.02 12.83 11.26
C ARG A 83 -6.61 12.85 10.69
N LEU A 84 -6.39 12.31 9.49
CA LEU A 84 -5.11 12.39 8.80
C LEU A 84 -4.69 13.85 8.56
N ASN A 85 -5.62 14.71 8.19
CA ASN A 85 -5.37 16.14 8.00
C ASN A 85 -4.98 16.84 9.31
N GLN A 86 -5.63 16.49 10.43
CA GLN A 86 -5.25 16.98 11.76
C GLN A 86 -3.81 16.58 12.13
N ILE A 87 -3.43 15.32 11.86
CA ILE A 87 -2.05 14.83 12.06
C ILE A 87 -1.08 15.62 11.19
N SER A 88 -1.43 15.90 9.93
CA SER A 88 -0.61 16.73 9.04
C SER A 88 -0.34 18.12 9.62
N GLY A 89 -1.35 18.75 10.22
CA GLY A 89 -1.21 20.04 10.88
C GLY A 89 -0.30 19.98 12.11
N ILE A 90 -0.48 18.97 12.97
CA ILE A 90 0.36 18.77 14.18
C ILE A 90 1.83 18.57 13.76
N LEU A 91 2.09 17.80 12.73
CA LEU A 91 3.42 17.50 12.23
C LEU A 91 3.98 18.57 11.28
N LYS A 92 3.21 19.65 11.01
CA LYS A 92 3.57 20.74 10.09
C LYS A 92 4.03 20.22 8.72
N LEU A 93 3.36 19.21 8.18
CA LEU A 93 3.69 18.64 6.88
C LEU A 93 3.32 19.60 5.75
N LYS A 94 4.20 19.75 4.75
CA LYS A 94 3.95 20.58 3.56
C LYS A 94 2.78 20.06 2.72
N THR A 95 2.58 18.75 2.71
CA THR A 95 1.50 18.09 1.96
C THR A 95 0.56 17.40 2.92
N PRO A 96 -0.76 17.62 2.82
CA PRO A 96 -1.74 16.96 3.67
C PRO A 96 -1.72 15.43 3.50
N LEU A 97 -1.85 14.71 4.60
CA LEU A 97 -2.04 13.26 4.58
C LEU A 97 -3.47 12.92 4.14
N THR A 98 -3.57 11.94 3.26
CA THR A 98 -4.84 11.36 2.81
C THR A 98 -4.79 9.84 2.88
N SER A 99 -5.92 9.17 2.69
CA SER A 99 -6.00 7.71 2.65
C SER A 99 -5.11 7.08 1.57
N TYR A 100 -4.69 7.84 0.56
CA TYR A 100 -3.81 7.38 -0.51
C TYR A 100 -2.32 7.52 -0.21
N VAL A 101 -1.93 8.35 0.75
CA VAL A 101 -0.50 8.60 1.07
C VAL A 101 0.24 7.31 1.41
N ALA A 102 -0.35 6.42 2.20
CA ALA A 102 0.27 5.14 2.54
C ALA A 102 0.59 4.30 1.29
N ARG A 103 -0.31 4.34 0.29
CA ARG A 103 -0.13 3.62 -0.98
C ARG A 103 0.96 4.25 -1.84
N HIS A 104 0.97 5.57 -1.97
CA HIS A 104 2.03 6.31 -2.67
C HIS A 104 3.39 6.09 -2.02
N SER A 105 3.46 6.18 -0.69
CA SER A 105 4.69 5.99 0.06
C SER A 105 5.24 4.58 -0.11
N TRP A 106 4.38 3.55 -0.07
CA TRP A 106 4.82 2.17 -0.29
C TRP A 106 5.42 2.00 -1.70
N ALA A 107 4.74 2.48 -2.74
CA ALA A 107 5.20 2.36 -4.12
C ALA A 107 6.52 3.11 -4.35
N THR A 108 6.60 4.37 -3.88
CA THR A 108 7.81 5.18 -4.02
C THR A 108 8.99 4.60 -3.24
N THR A 109 8.75 4.13 -2.01
CA THR A 109 9.80 3.48 -1.20
C THR A 109 10.29 2.19 -1.87
N ALA A 110 9.39 1.37 -2.41
CA ALA A 110 9.76 0.14 -3.13
C ALA A 110 10.64 0.48 -4.35
N LEU A 111 10.27 1.48 -5.15
CA LEU A 111 11.06 1.93 -6.28
C LEU A 111 12.45 2.42 -5.85
N GLN A 112 12.55 3.23 -4.78
CA GLN A 112 13.82 3.72 -4.23
C GLN A 112 14.71 2.58 -3.71
N LYS A 113 14.11 1.46 -3.30
CA LYS A 113 14.82 0.23 -2.90
C LYS A 113 15.17 -0.68 -4.08
N GLY A 114 14.93 -0.24 -5.31
CA GLY A 114 15.28 -0.99 -6.53
C GLY A 114 14.28 -2.11 -6.89
N VAL A 115 13.07 -2.12 -6.29
CA VAL A 115 12.04 -3.09 -6.68
C VAL A 115 11.55 -2.75 -8.08
N PRO A 116 11.52 -3.71 -9.03
CA PRO A 116 11.04 -3.49 -10.39
C PRO A 116 9.59 -2.97 -10.42
N VAL A 117 9.28 -2.07 -11.35
CA VAL A 117 7.93 -1.48 -11.47
C VAL A 117 6.86 -2.55 -11.73
N SER A 118 7.18 -3.60 -12.48
CA SER A 118 6.32 -4.76 -12.69
C SER A 118 5.90 -5.44 -11.38
N VAL A 119 6.86 -5.63 -10.46
CA VAL A 119 6.62 -6.22 -9.14
C VAL A 119 5.79 -5.28 -8.26
N ILE A 120 6.08 -3.96 -8.31
CA ILE A 120 5.29 -2.94 -7.61
C ILE A 120 3.84 -2.95 -8.14
N SER A 121 3.67 -2.98 -9.45
CA SER A 121 2.38 -3.01 -10.13
C SER A 121 1.54 -4.22 -9.72
N ALA A 122 2.13 -5.41 -9.78
CA ALA A 122 1.50 -6.65 -9.34
C ALA A 122 1.15 -6.60 -7.85
N GLY A 123 2.08 -6.14 -6.99
CA GLY A 123 1.87 -6.01 -5.55
C GLY A 123 0.77 -5.02 -5.16
N MET A 124 0.52 -4.02 -6.00
CA MET A 124 -0.57 -3.06 -5.83
C MET A 124 -1.88 -3.51 -6.49
N GLY A 125 -1.87 -4.56 -7.30
CA GLY A 125 -3.03 -5.01 -8.06
C GLY A 125 -3.47 -3.99 -9.11
N HIS A 126 -2.54 -3.47 -9.88
CA HIS A 126 -2.82 -2.61 -11.02
C HIS A 126 -2.96 -3.45 -12.29
N ALA A 127 -3.89 -3.06 -13.17
CA ALA A 127 -4.10 -3.75 -14.46
C ALA A 127 -2.91 -3.57 -15.42
N SER A 128 -2.09 -2.53 -15.22
CA SER A 128 -0.89 -2.27 -16.02
C SER A 128 0.14 -1.45 -15.24
N GLU A 129 1.40 -1.54 -15.63
CA GLU A 129 2.49 -0.72 -15.08
C GLU A 129 2.25 0.78 -15.29
N LYS A 130 1.61 1.17 -16.40
CA LYS A 130 1.27 2.56 -16.71
C LYS A 130 0.49 3.22 -15.56
N VAL A 131 -0.44 2.49 -14.94
CA VAL A 131 -1.18 2.98 -13.76
C VAL A 131 -0.25 3.16 -12.57
N THR A 132 0.78 2.32 -12.44
CA THR A 132 1.73 2.37 -11.33
C THR A 132 2.58 3.63 -11.37
N TYR A 133 2.97 4.10 -12.55
CA TYR A 133 3.77 5.33 -12.70
C TYR A 133 3.10 6.58 -12.11
N ILE A 134 1.77 6.61 -12.03
CA ILE A 134 1.02 7.72 -11.38
C ILE A 134 1.36 7.81 -9.88
N TYR A 135 1.75 6.68 -9.27
CA TYR A 135 2.06 6.57 -7.84
C TYR A 135 3.55 6.75 -7.54
N LEU A 136 4.40 6.74 -8.56
CA LEU A 136 5.84 6.83 -8.38
C LEU A 136 6.29 8.29 -8.45
N ALA A 137 7.08 8.72 -7.47
CA ALA A 137 7.78 9.99 -7.57
C ALA A 137 8.91 9.86 -8.61
N SER A 138 9.21 10.94 -9.33
CA SER A 138 10.38 11.02 -10.21
C SER A 138 11.66 10.77 -9.41
N PHE A 139 12.66 10.19 -10.06
CA PHE A 139 13.99 10.02 -9.46
C PHE A 139 14.63 11.37 -9.21
N ASP A 140 15.22 11.52 -8.03
CA ASP A 140 16.07 12.68 -7.73
C ASP A 140 17.46 12.56 -8.39
N ASN A 141 18.16 13.67 -8.48
CA ASN A 141 19.50 13.73 -9.10
C ASN A 141 20.52 12.82 -8.39
N LYS A 142 20.39 12.61 -7.07
CA LYS A 142 21.26 11.73 -6.30
C LYS A 142 21.09 10.27 -6.70
N THR A 143 19.86 9.84 -6.88
CA THR A 143 19.52 8.48 -7.36
C THR A 143 20.06 8.25 -8.76
N LEU A 144 19.88 9.22 -9.67
CA LEU A 144 20.42 9.14 -11.03
C LEU A 144 21.96 9.09 -11.03
N SER A 145 22.61 9.92 -10.22
CA SER A 145 24.08 9.92 -10.08
C SER A 145 24.62 8.61 -9.53
N ASN A 146 23.94 8.01 -8.55
CA ASN A 146 24.33 6.72 -7.99
C ASN A 146 24.14 5.57 -9.00
N ALA A 147 23.08 5.59 -9.79
CA ALA A 147 22.87 4.64 -10.87
C ALA A 147 23.99 4.76 -11.92
N ASN A 148 24.34 5.97 -12.34
CA ASN A 148 25.42 6.21 -13.29
C ASN A 148 26.78 5.72 -12.77
N LYS A 149 27.11 5.92 -11.48
CA LYS A 149 28.32 5.40 -10.88
C LYS A 149 28.41 3.87 -10.98
N LYS A 150 27.31 3.15 -10.74
CA LYS A 150 27.27 1.68 -10.88
C LYS A 150 27.50 1.23 -12.31
N VAL A 151 26.92 1.93 -13.29
CA VAL A 151 27.13 1.64 -14.72
C VAL A 151 28.59 1.85 -15.10
N ILE A 152 29.20 2.97 -14.70
CA ILE A 152 30.61 3.27 -14.97
C ILE A 152 31.53 2.23 -14.33
N ALA A 153 31.27 1.82 -13.09
CA ALA A 153 32.04 0.80 -12.40
C ALA A 153 31.99 -0.56 -13.15
N ALA A 154 30.80 -0.96 -13.61
CA ALA A 154 30.65 -2.22 -14.37
C ALA A 154 31.41 -2.22 -15.72
N VAL A 155 31.56 -1.06 -16.37
CA VAL A 155 32.33 -0.91 -17.61
C VAL A 155 33.85 -0.98 -17.34
N ARG A 156 34.32 -0.42 -16.21
CA ARG A 156 35.75 -0.46 -15.84
C ARG A 156 36.23 -1.88 -15.54
N PHE A 157 35.48 -2.70 -14.87
CA PHE A 157 35.80 -4.09 -14.59
C PHE A 157 35.97 -4.97 -15.85
N LYS A 158 35.22 -4.68 -16.91
CA LYS A 158 35.37 -5.41 -18.19
C LYS A 158 36.67 -5.10 -18.96
N LYS A 159 37.30 -3.94 -18.70
CA LYS A 159 38.56 -3.56 -19.35
C LYS A 159 39.82 -4.19 -18.67
N GLU A 160 39.72 -4.52 -17.40
CA GLU A 160 40.84 -5.13 -16.64
C GLU A 160 40.90 -6.65 -16.82
N GLU A 161 39.86 -7.29 -17.37
CA GLU A 161 39.86 -8.73 -17.71
C GLU A 161 40.32 -9.02 -19.16
N GLU A 162 40.54 -8.00 -20.00
CA GLU A 162 40.94 -8.14 -21.41
C GLU A 162 42.40 -7.70 -21.66
N GLU A 163 43.18 -7.29 -20.65
CA GLU A 163 44.64 -7.08 -20.69
C GLU A 163 45.43 -8.24 -20.03
#